data_27d9df2e11c36dfaebe41a5cea543bdf
#
_entry.id   27d9df2e11c36dfaebe41a5cea543bdf
#
_cell.length_a   1.000
_cell.length_b   1.000
_cell.length_c   1.000
_cell.angle_alpha   90.00
_cell.angle_beta   90.00
_cell.angle_gamma   90.00
#
_symmetry.space_group_name_H-M   'P 1'
#
loop_
_entity.id
_entity.type
_entity.pdbx_description
1 polymer ?
#
loop_
_entity_poly.entity_id
_entity_poly.type
_entity_poly.pdbx_seq_one_letter_code
_entity_poly.pdbx_strand_id
1 'polypeptide(L)'
;MTATLTDLNIYPVKSCRGIALQNARLAPTGLTDDRHWMLVRPNGRFITQREYPRMALISTQVSDDALTLGAPYMANLKVARNGAGESRDVTVWKFDGRGVDCGDAAATWASQYLETPLRLVRFDVDTPRVCSPEWTGSTRAVTEFADGYPILVISRASLAELNSRLPKPLPMERFRPNIVIDGVEAYDEDRIHELRAGSVTLRIVKPCMRCSITTTDQQQGAVDGVEPLQTLKGYRYNKELRGVGFGQNVIVVSGAGEMLRVGQALEVVWK
;
A
#
# COMPACT_ATOMS: atom_id res chain seq x y z
N MET A 1 -8.54 -24.48 -8.67
CA MET A 1 -7.09 -24.16 -8.70
C MET A 1 -6.74 -23.42 -7.43
N THR A 2 -5.56 -23.65 -6.88
CA THR A 2 -5.09 -22.98 -5.66
C THR A 2 -3.83 -22.18 -5.94
N ALA A 3 -3.77 -20.97 -5.41
CA ALA A 3 -2.57 -20.17 -5.31
C ALA A 3 -2.00 -20.29 -3.89
N THR A 4 -0.74 -19.96 -3.71
CA THR A 4 -0.10 -19.87 -2.39
C THR A 4 0.19 -18.42 -2.06
N LEU A 5 -0.16 -17.98 -0.86
CA LEU A 5 0.22 -16.68 -0.33
C LEU A 5 1.71 -16.75 0.07
N THR A 6 2.58 -16.06 -0.67
CA THR A 6 4.04 -16.16 -0.45
C THR A 6 4.63 -15.00 0.33
N ASP A 7 4.00 -13.82 0.27
CA ASP A 7 4.47 -12.67 1.02
C ASP A 7 3.28 -11.83 1.51
N LEU A 8 3.41 -11.33 2.74
CA LEU A 8 2.53 -10.35 3.35
C LEU A 8 3.32 -9.10 3.70
N ASN A 9 2.84 -7.94 3.28
CA ASN A 9 3.49 -6.67 3.58
C ASN A 9 2.47 -5.63 4.00
N ILE A 10 2.83 -4.85 5.01
CA ILE A 10 2.13 -3.61 5.36
C ILE A 10 3.06 -2.42 5.20
N TYR A 11 2.47 -1.26 5.01
CA TYR A 11 3.15 0.02 4.86
C TYR A 11 2.53 1.01 5.83
N PRO A 12 2.86 0.95 7.12
CA PRO A 12 2.13 1.68 8.17
C PRO A 12 1.98 3.16 7.88
N VAL A 13 3.03 3.81 7.39
CA VAL A 13 2.99 5.20 6.94
C VAL A 13 2.96 5.23 5.40
N LYS A 14 1.97 5.92 4.84
CA LYS A 14 1.84 6.09 3.38
C LYS A 14 3.16 6.57 2.77
N SER A 15 3.61 5.89 1.71
CA SER A 15 4.87 6.17 1.00
C SER A 15 6.16 5.91 1.78
N CYS A 16 6.13 5.45 3.04
CA CYS A 16 7.32 5.01 3.78
C CYS A 16 7.65 3.54 3.51
N ARG A 17 8.74 3.04 4.08
CA ARG A 17 9.20 1.65 3.94
C ARG A 17 8.15 0.68 4.45
N GLY A 18 8.01 -0.46 3.78
CA GLY A 18 7.12 -1.54 4.18
C GLY A 18 7.75 -2.46 5.24
N ILE A 19 6.90 -3.25 5.87
CA ILE A 19 7.23 -4.31 6.83
C ILE A 19 6.74 -5.62 6.24
N ALA A 20 7.65 -6.59 6.07
CA ALA A 20 7.30 -7.96 5.72
C ALA A 20 6.81 -8.70 6.97
N LEU A 21 5.72 -9.43 6.84
CA LEU A 21 5.07 -10.16 7.94
C LEU A 21 4.95 -11.64 7.62
N GLN A 22 5.02 -12.50 8.64
CA GLN A 22 4.67 -13.92 8.51
C GLN A 22 3.16 -14.15 8.67
N ASN A 23 2.52 -13.27 9.42
CA ASN A 23 1.08 -13.29 9.67
C ASN A 23 0.55 -11.85 9.67
N ALA A 24 -0.65 -11.65 9.15
CA ALA A 24 -1.32 -10.36 9.20
C ALA A 24 -2.81 -10.55 9.55
N ARG A 25 -3.31 -9.75 10.47
CA ARG A 25 -4.75 -9.68 10.77
C ARG A 25 -5.46 -8.91 9.67
N LEU A 26 -6.54 -9.48 9.18
CA LEU A 26 -7.41 -8.82 8.20
C LEU A 26 -8.39 -7.90 8.92
N ALA A 27 -8.47 -6.66 8.49
CA ALA A 27 -9.47 -5.67 8.89
C ALA A 27 -10.39 -5.34 7.71
N PRO A 28 -11.55 -4.70 7.92
CA PRO A 28 -12.38 -4.22 6.81
C PRO A 28 -11.62 -3.27 5.86
N THR A 29 -10.62 -2.56 6.39
CA THR A 29 -9.76 -1.61 5.68
C THR A 29 -8.51 -2.23 5.06
N GLY A 30 -8.41 -3.57 4.99
CA GLY A 30 -7.24 -4.30 4.48
C GLY A 30 -6.44 -5.00 5.57
N LEU A 31 -5.12 -5.09 5.43
CA LEU A 31 -4.27 -5.61 6.50
C LEU A 31 -4.17 -4.57 7.62
N THR A 32 -4.29 -5.02 8.87
CA THR A 32 -4.20 -4.13 10.04
C THR A 32 -2.92 -3.28 9.97
N ASP A 33 -3.03 -2.00 10.28
CA ASP A 33 -1.96 -0.99 10.25
C ASP A 33 -1.43 -0.61 8.86
N ASP A 34 -2.02 -1.10 7.80
CA ASP A 34 -1.60 -0.72 6.46
C ASP A 34 -2.10 0.67 6.10
N ARG A 35 -1.17 1.61 5.84
CA ARG A 35 -1.43 3.04 5.53
C ARG A 35 -2.33 3.73 6.56
N HIS A 36 -2.17 3.36 7.84
CA HIS A 36 -2.88 3.97 8.95
C HIS A 36 -2.37 5.38 9.27
N TRP A 37 -1.13 5.68 8.92
CA TRP A 37 -0.52 7.01 9.06
C TRP A 37 -0.11 7.60 7.72
N MET A 38 0.00 8.92 7.70
CA MET A 38 0.37 9.67 6.51
C MET A 38 1.08 10.97 6.88
N LEU A 39 2.09 11.35 6.09
CA LEU A 39 2.70 12.67 6.17
C LEU A 39 1.95 13.64 5.28
N VAL A 40 1.64 14.80 5.83
CA VAL A 40 0.92 15.88 5.16
C VAL A 40 1.65 17.21 5.28
N ARG A 41 1.45 18.09 4.33
CA ARG A 41 1.82 19.50 4.41
C ARG A 41 0.93 20.23 5.44
N PRO A 42 1.30 21.45 5.91
CA PRO A 42 0.47 22.23 6.83
C PRO A 42 -0.99 22.46 6.36
N ASN A 43 -1.20 22.47 5.04
CA ASN A 43 -2.54 22.60 4.43
C ASN A 43 -3.31 21.27 4.31
N GLY A 44 -2.84 20.19 4.93
CA GLY A 44 -3.48 18.87 4.92
C GLY A 44 -3.21 18.02 3.68
N ARG A 45 -2.56 18.55 2.65
CA ARG A 45 -2.25 17.77 1.44
C ARG A 45 -1.17 16.73 1.72
N PHE A 46 -1.45 15.48 1.34
CA PHE A 46 -0.49 14.38 1.47
C PHE A 46 0.75 14.55 0.59
N ILE A 47 1.87 13.96 1.02
CA ILE A 47 3.11 13.85 0.26
C ILE A 47 3.42 12.39 -0.08
N THR A 48 4.28 12.18 -1.08
CA THR A 48 4.62 10.84 -1.56
C THR A 48 6.08 10.73 -2.00
N GLN A 49 6.55 9.49 -2.24
CA GLN A 49 7.86 9.23 -2.86
C GLN A 49 8.05 9.89 -4.22
N ARG A 50 6.97 10.31 -4.92
CA ARG A 50 7.08 11.05 -6.18
C ARG A 50 7.69 12.44 -5.99
N GLU A 51 7.39 13.06 -4.86
CA GLU A 51 7.90 14.37 -4.49
C GLU A 51 9.19 14.23 -3.63
N TYR A 52 9.19 13.24 -2.75
CA TYR A 52 10.26 12.97 -1.79
C TYR A 52 10.67 11.50 -1.82
N PRO A 53 11.51 11.07 -2.78
CA PRO A 53 11.92 9.66 -2.90
C PRO A 53 12.54 9.11 -1.60
N ARG A 54 13.22 9.97 -0.82
CA ARG A 54 13.80 9.62 0.51
C ARG A 54 12.79 9.10 1.53
N MET A 55 11.47 9.28 1.31
CA MET A 55 10.45 8.63 2.14
C MET A 55 10.57 7.11 2.14
N ALA A 56 11.12 6.51 1.09
CA ALA A 56 11.40 5.07 1.02
C ALA A 56 12.38 4.61 2.10
N LEU A 57 13.22 5.49 2.63
CA LEU A 57 14.18 5.20 3.68
C LEU A 57 13.62 5.35 5.09
N ILE A 58 12.43 5.92 5.26
CA ILE A 58 11.76 6.00 6.56
C ILE A 58 11.28 4.60 6.93
N SER A 59 12.00 3.94 7.85
CA SER A 59 11.58 2.66 8.42
C SER A 59 10.47 2.86 9.45
N THR A 60 9.61 1.85 9.56
CA THR A 60 8.48 1.86 10.48
C THR A 60 8.45 0.55 11.27
N GLN A 61 8.09 0.62 12.54
CA GLN A 61 7.76 -0.51 13.39
C GLN A 61 6.47 -0.19 14.13
N VAL A 62 5.55 -1.14 14.21
CA VAL A 62 4.27 -0.97 14.90
C VAL A 62 4.20 -1.96 16.07
N SER A 63 3.86 -1.46 17.25
CA SER A 63 3.52 -2.25 18.42
C SER A 63 2.10 -1.90 18.88
N ASP A 64 1.62 -2.55 19.92
CA ASP A 64 0.27 -2.29 20.45
C ASP A 64 0.09 -0.86 20.95
N ASP A 65 1.18 -0.23 21.41
CA ASP A 65 1.20 1.10 22.02
C ASP A 65 1.76 2.20 21.13
N ALA A 66 2.55 1.86 20.09
CA ALA A 66 3.29 2.87 19.34
C ALA A 66 3.60 2.53 17.89
N LEU A 67 3.75 3.60 17.11
CA LEU A 67 4.50 3.64 15.86
C LEU A 67 5.91 4.17 16.14
N THR A 68 6.94 3.43 15.75
CA THR A 68 8.34 3.89 15.78
C THR A 68 8.78 4.22 14.37
N LEU A 69 9.31 5.42 14.18
CA LEU A 69 9.90 5.91 12.93
C LEU A 69 11.42 5.93 13.06
N GLY A 70 12.12 5.47 12.03
CA GLY A 70 13.58 5.60 11.90
C GLY A 70 13.94 6.06 10.50
N ALA A 71 15.04 6.81 10.37
CA ALA A 71 15.58 7.22 9.08
C ALA A 71 17.10 7.39 9.18
N PRO A 72 17.85 7.33 8.04
CA PRO A 72 19.29 7.56 8.06
C PRO A 72 19.65 8.89 8.75
N TYR A 73 20.63 8.82 9.65
CA TYR A 73 21.16 9.98 10.42
C TYR A 73 20.15 10.66 11.36
N MET A 74 18.99 10.02 11.62
CA MET A 74 18.00 10.52 12.57
C MET A 74 17.88 9.59 13.77
N ALA A 75 17.67 10.16 14.94
CA ALA A 75 17.25 9.37 16.10
C ALA A 75 15.87 8.77 15.86
N ASN A 76 15.64 7.54 16.33
CA ASN A 76 14.31 6.94 16.26
C ASN A 76 13.30 7.76 17.06
N LEU A 77 12.12 7.91 16.51
CA LEU A 77 10.99 8.58 17.15
C LEU A 77 9.89 7.57 17.46
N LYS A 78 9.46 7.52 18.72
CA LYS A 78 8.29 6.75 19.15
C LYS A 78 7.07 7.68 19.25
N VAL A 79 6.00 7.33 18.55
CA VAL A 79 4.72 8.06 18.49
C VAL A 79 3.64 7.17 19.07
N ALA A 80 2.84 7.66 20.01
CA ALA A 80 1.74 6.88 20.59
C ALA A 80 0.72 6.48 19.52
N ARG A 81 0.39 5.17 19.45
CA ARG A 81 -0.52 4.63 18.43
C ARG A 81 -1.91 5.26 18.49
N ASN A 82 -2.44 5.39 19.70
CA ASN A 82 -3.77 5.94 19.98
C ASN A 82 -3.69 7.26 20.74
N GLY A 83 -2.60 8.03 20.56
CA GLY A 83 -2.43 9.32 21.19
C GLY A 83 -3.58 10.28 20.84
N ALA A 84 -4.01 11.05 21.82
CA ALA A 84 -4.92 12.17 21.58
C ALA A 84 -4.22 13.23 20.72
N GLY A 85 -4.95 13.83 19.81
CA GLY A 85 -4.46 14.89 18.94
C GLY A 85 -5.58 15.69 18.32
N GLU A 86 -5.26 16.84 17.76
CA GLU A 86 -6.22 17.65 17.04
C GLU A 86 -6.66 16.96 15.76
N SER A 87 -7.94 17.03 15.46
CA SER A 87 -8.46 16.59 14.17
C SER A 87 -8.11 17.62 13.10
N ARG A 88 -7.50 17.16 12.00
CA ARG A 88 -7.08 18.00 10.86
C ARG A 88 -7.76 17.55 9.59
N ASP A 89 -8.12 18.51 8.76
CA ASP A 89 -8.57 18.22 7.42
C ASP A 89 -7.38 17.70 6.60
N VAL A 90 -7.59 16.62 5.85
CA VAL A 90 -6.57 16.00 5.01
C VAL A 90 -7.13 15.68 3.63
N THR A 91 -6.28 15.82 2.61
CA THR A 91 -6.64 15.48 1.22
C THR A 91 -5.73 14.37 0.70
N VAL A 92 -6.34 13.27 0.22
CA VAL A 92 -5.67 12.18 -0.48
C VAL A 92 -6.32 11.97 -1.84
N TRP A 93 -5.69 12.43 -2.90
CA TRP A 93 -6.25 12.47 -4.25
C TRP A 93 -7.55 13.29 -4.33
N LYS A 94 -8.67 12.61 -4.57
CA LYS A 94 -10.03 13.20 -4.60
C LYS A 94 -10.78 13.00 -3.28
N PHE A 95 -10.14 12.44 -2.28
CA PHE A 95 -10.73 12.24 -0.97
C PHE A 95 -10.32 13.38 -0.06
N ASP A 96 -11.31 14.11 0.42
CA ASP A 96 -11.20 15.05 1.52
C ASP A 96 -11.80 14.40 2.76
N GLY A 97 -11.04 14.38 3.84
CA GLY A 97 -11.42 13.72 5.09
C GLY A 97 -10.64 14.26 6.27
N ARG A 98 -10.57 13.49 7.33
CA ARG A 98 -9.93 13.91 8.58
C ARG A 98 -8.83 12.94 8.98
N GLY A 99 -7.82 13.49 9.66
CA GLY A 99 -6.78 12.74 10.34
C GLY A 99 -6.52 13.33 11.71
N VAL A 100 -6.07 12.49 12.63
CA VAL A 100 -5.68 12.90 13.99
C VAL A 100 -4.19 13.23 13.98
N ASP A 101 -3.85 14.45 14.36
CA ASP A 101 -2.46 14.92 14.42
C ASP A 101 -1.66 14.16 15.48
N CYS A 102 -0.47 13.69 15.12
CA CYS A 102 0.40 12.91 16.00
C CYS A 102 1.37 13.78 16.84
N GLY A 103 1.19 15.10 16.83
CA GLY A 103 1.91 16.05 17.70
C GLY A 103 3.18 16.61 17.10
N ASP A 104 3.74 17.62 17.83
CA ASP A 104 4.86 18.44 17.33
C ASP A 104 6.19 17.68 17.23
N ALA A 105 6.41 16.69 18.08
CA ALA A 105 7.61 15.86 18.00
C ALA A 105 7.68 15.11 16.66
N ALA A 106 6.54 14.53 16.20
CA ALA A 106 6.46 13.87 14.92
C ALA A 106 6.59 14.83 13.73
N ALA A 107 5.97 16.03 13.87
CA ALA A 107 6.10 17.10 12.88
C ALA A 107 7.54 17.58 12.73
N THR A 108 8.23 17.85 13.84
CA THR A 108 9.63 18.30 13.86
C THR A 108 10.54 17.24 13.24
N TRP A 109 10.41 15.97 13.65
CA TRP A 109 11.21 14.87 13.13
C TRP A 109 11.05 14.70 11.61
N ALA A 110 9.81 14.64 11.12
CA ALA A 110 9.54 14.48 9.69
C ALA A 110 9.99 15.68 8.87
N SER A 111 9.77 16.90 9.39
CA SER A 111 10.18 18.15 8.74
C SER A 111 11.69 18.27 8.65
N GLN A 112 12.42 17.86 9.68
CA GLN A 112 13.87 17.83 9.68
C GLN A 112 14.41 16.83 8.64
N TYR A 113 13.86 15.61 8.60
CA TYR A 113 14.34 14.57 7.68
C TYR A 113 14.08 14.92 6.22
N LEU A 114 12.88 15.42 5.89
CA LEU A 114 12.48 15.74 4.52
C LEU A 114 12.69 17.21 4.12
N GLU A 115 13.26 18.02 5.01
CA GLU A 115 13.63 19.42 4.79
C GLU A 115 12.46 20.29 4.30
N THR A 116 11.27 20.03 4.81
CA THR A 116 10.04 20.75 4.47
C THR A 116 9.04 20.68 5.63
N PRO A 117 8.23 21.72 5.87
CA PRO A 117 7.20 21.67 6.92
C PRO A 117 6.19 20.55 6.69
N LEU A 118 6.09 19.64 7.65
CA LEU A 118 5.20 18.47 7.60
C LEU A 118 4.54 18.20 8.94
N ARG A 119 3.45 17.47 8.88
CA ARG A 119 2.80 16.86 10.03
C ARG A 119 2.58 15.36 9.77
N LEU A 120 2.67 14.54 10.81
CA LEU A 120 2.23 13.16 10.78
C LEU A 120 0.79 13.13 11.28
N VAL A 121 -0.09 12.49 10.51
CA VAL A 121 -1.49 12.27 10.90
C VAL A 121 -1.81 10.79 10.91
N ARG A 122 -2.64 10.36 11.85
CA ARG A 122 -3.25 9.03 11.94
C ARG A 122 -4.64 9.10 11.31
N PHE A 123 -5.07 8.01 10.67
CA PHE A 123 -6.43 7.90 10.12
C PHE A 123 -7.48 8.05 11.21
N ASP A 124 -8.49 8.88 10.94
CA ASP A 124 -9.63 9.03 11.82
C ASP A 124 -10.66 7.94 11.51
N VAL A 125 -10.75 6.95 12.40
CA VAL A 125 -11.62 5.78 12.21
C VAL A 125 -13.10 6.10 12.24
N ASP A 126 -13.47 7.25 12.80
CA ASP A 126 -14.86 7.72 12.88
C ASP A 126 -15.33 8.33 11.55
N THR A 127 -14.38 8.60 10.62
CA THR A 127 -14.68 9.12 9.28
C THR A 127 -14.25 8.12 8.20
N PRO A 128 -15.01 7.01 7.98
CA PRO A 128 -14.60 5.94 7.09
C PRO A 128 -14.50 6.41 5.63
N ARG A 129 -13.41 6.05 4.97
CA ARG A 129 -13.19 6.30 3.55
C ARG A 129 -13.71 5.15 2.70
N VAL A 130 -14.83 5.39 1.99
CA VAL A 130 -15.46 4.39 1.12
C VAL A 130 -14.73 4.31 -0.22
N CYS A 131 -14.43 3.09 -0.68
CA CYS A 131 -13.90 2.84 -2.02
C CYS A 131 -14.96 3.16 -3.10
N SER A 132 -14.49 3.44 -4.34
CA SER A 132 -15.40 3.80 -5.43
C SER A 132 -16.40 2.69 -5.74
N PRO A 133 -17.72 2.94 -5.65
CA PRO A 133 -18.78 1.96 -5.96
C PRO A 133 -18.76 1.50 -7.42
N GLU A 134 -18.21 2.29 -8.33
CA GLU A 134 -17.98 1.93 -9.73
C GLU A 134 -17.23 0.59 -9.85
N TRP A 135 -16.34 0.30 -8.93
CA TRP A 135 -15.49 -0.89 -8.96
C TRP A 135 -15.85 -1.94 -7.90
N THR A 136 -16.48 -1.53 -6.81
CA THR A 136 -16.86 -2.45 -5.73
C THR A 136 -18.29 -2.98 -5.89
N GLY A 137 -19.08 -2.41 -6.80
CA GLY A 137 -20.48 -2.75 -7.00
C GLY A 137 -21.29 -2.48 -5.72
N SER A 138 -22.09 -3.45 -5.33
CA SER A 138 -22.92 -3.38 -4.11
C SER A 138 -22.13 -3.59 -2.81
N THR A 139 -20.85 -3.99 -2.87
CA THR A 139 -20.04 -4.19 -1.67
C THR A 139 -19.52 -2.86 -1.16
N ARG A 140 -19.95 -2.48 0.05
CA ARG A 140 -19.40 -1.30 0.74
C ARG A 140 -18.00 -1.64 1.28
N ALA A 141 -16.97 -1.42 0.48
CA ALA A 141 -15.58 -1.56 0.89
C ALA A 141 -15.02 -0.23 1.40
N VAL A 142 -14.12 -0.30 2.36
CA VAL A 142 -13.47 0.85 2.99
C VAL A 142 -11.95 0.71 2.94
N THR A 143 -11.25 1.83 3.02
CA THR A 143 -9.80 1.88 3.08
C THR A 143 -9.37 3.05 3.97
N GLU A 144 -8.12 3.07 4.36
CA GLU A 144 -7.53 4.19 5.10
C GLU A 144 -6.77 5.13 4.14
N PHE A 145 -5.51 5.46 4.41
CA PHE A 145 -4.73 6.34 3.53
C PHE A 145 -4.11 5.65 2.30
N ALA A 146 -4.54 4.42 1.95
CA ALA A 146 -4.16 3.81 0.67
C ALA A 146 -4.64 4.65 -0.52
N ASP A 147 -4.18 4.36 -1.75
CA ASP A 147 -4.51 5.23 -2.89
C ASP A 147 -5.99 5.17 -3.28
N GLY A 148 -6.66 4.04 -3.13
CA GLY A 148 -8.09 3.94 -3.43
C GLY A 148 -8.73 2.63 -2.97
N TYR A 149 -7.92 1.60 -2.72
CA TYR A 149 -8.36 0.27 -2.30
C TYR A 149 -7.44 -0.28 -1.22
N PRO A 150 -7.96 -1.16 -0.34
CA PRO A 150 -7.25 -1.58 0.86
C PRO A 150 -6.06 -2.51 0.61
N ILE A 151 -6.08 -3.30 -0.46
CA ILE A 151 -5.09 -4.34 -0.71
C ILE A 151 -4.63 -4.27 -2.17
N LEU A 152 -3.32 -4.49 -2.39
CA LEU A 152 -2.72 -4.75 -3.69
C LEU A 152 -2.19 -6.17 -3.72
N VAL A 153 -2.63 -6.96 -4.72
CA VAL A 153 -2.13 -8.31 -5.00
C VAL A 153 -1.30 -8.31 -6.28
N ILE A 154 -0.17 -9.01 -6.24
CA ILE A 154 0.71 -9.26 -7.40
C ILE A 154 1.14 -10.73 -7.35
N SER A 155 1.24 -11.41 -8.51
CA SER A 155 1.83 -12.75 -8.58
C SER A 155 3.34 -12.72 -8.77
N ARG A 156 4.05 -13.74 -8.27
CA ARG A 156 5.49 -13.92 -8.54
C ARG A 156 5.75 -14.13 -10.02
N ALA A 157 4.87 -14.87 -10.68
CA ALA A 157 4.96 -15.12 -12.12
C ALA A 157 4.89 -13.82 -12.94
N SER A 158 3.99 -12.88 -12.58
CA SER A 158 3.92 -11.56 -13.24
C SER A 158 5.19 -10.75 -13.08
N LEU A 159 5.81 -10.77 -11.90
CA LEU A 159 7.10 -10.09 -11.70
C LEU A 159 8.22 -10.78 -12.47
N ALA A 160 8.26 -12.11 -12.50
CA ALA A 160 9.27 -12.87 -13.26
C ALA A 160 9.17 -12.56 -14.76
N GLU A 161 7.96 -12.51 -15.30
CA GLU A 161 7.71 -12.17 -16.72
C GLU A 161 8.13 -10.72 -17.03
N LEU A 162 7.74 -9.75 -16.18
CA LEU A 162 8.20 -8.38 -16.34
C LEU A 162 9.73 -8.29 -16.29
N ASN A 163 10.37 -8.96 -15.33
CA ASN A 163 11.82 -8.96 -15.17
C ASN A 163 12.56 -9.60 -16.36
N SER A 164 11.95 -10.54 -17.08
CA SER A 164 12.52 -11.09 -18.32
C SER A 164 12.61 -10.07 -19.46
N ARG A 165 11.86 -8.98 -19.38
CA ARG A 165 11.83 -7.88 -20.36
C ARG A 165 12.65 -6.67 -19.94
N LEU A 166 13.03 -6.58 -18.67
CA LEU A 166 13.77 -5.43 -18.14
C LEU A 166 15.27 -5.57 -18.39
N PRO A 167 16.00 -4.47 -18.64
CA PRO A 167 17.46 -4.48 -18.71
C PRO A 167 18.12 -4.96 -17.42
N LYS A 168 17.49 -4.67 -16.26
CA LYS A 168 17.89 -5.09 -14.92
C LYS A 168 16.65 -5.51 -14.14
N PRO A 169 16.67 -6.71 -13.53
CA PRO A 169 15.53 -7.16 -12.72
C PRO A 169 15.23 -6.20 -11.55
N LEU A 170 13.96 -5.98 -11.30
CA LEU A 170 13.47 -5.16 -10.19
C LEU A 170 12.88 -6.05 -9.10
N PRO A 171 13.07 -5.69 -7.82
CA PRO A 171 12.48 -6.42 -6.72
C PRO A 171 10.98 -6.10 -6.56
N MET A 172 10.23 -7.02 -5.95
CA MET A 172 8.78 -6.90 -5.71
C MET A 172 8.42 -5.64 -4.90
N GLU A 173 9.29 -5.20 -4.00
CA GLU A 173 9.07 -4.01 -3.15
C GLU A 173 8.89 -2.70 -3.93
N ARG A 174 9.38 -2.61 -5.19
CA ARG A 174 9.12 -1.46 -6.08
C ARG A 174 7.63 -1.22 -6.30
N PHE A 175 6.85 -2.30 -6.31
CA PHE A 175 5.41 -2.27 -6.59
C PHE A 175 4.56 -2.16 -5.32
N ARG A 176 5.16 -2.38 -4.14
CA ARG A 176 4.54 -2.21 -2.83
C ARG A 176 3.25 -3.03 -2.63
N PRO A 177 3.21 -4.33 -3.00
CA PRO A 177 2.04 -5.16 -2.78
C PRO A 177 1.84 -5.47 -1.29
N ASN A 178 0.57 -5.64 -0.90
CA ASN A 178 0.22 -6.17 0.41
C ASN A 178 0.31 -7.70 0.44
N ILE A 179 -0.11 -8.33 -0.65
CA ILE A 179 -0.16 -9.79 -0.81
C ILE A 179 0.58 -10.15 -2.09
N VAL A 180 1.52 -11.08 -1.99
CA VAL A 180 2.13 -11.72 -3.14
C VAL A 180 1.63 -13.16 -3.20
N ILE A 181 1.23 -13.62 -4.38
CA ILE A 181 0.78 -14.99 -4.63
C ILE A 181 1.68 -15.71 -5.60
N ASP A 182 1.71 -17.03 -5.50
CA ASP A 182 2.40 -17.93 -6.42
C ASP A 182 1.48 -19.10 -6.82
N GLY A 183 1.87 -19.89 -7.82
CA GLY A 183 1.07 -21.03 -8.31
C GLY A 183 0.00 -20.65 -9.33
N VAL A 184 0.12 -19.46 -9.92
CA VAL A 184 -0.67 -18.98 -11.08
C VAL A 184 0.27 -18.52 -12.19
N GLU A 185 -0.22 -18.47 -13.43
CA GLU A 185 0.55 -17.95 -14.55
C GLU A 185 0.71 -16.42 -14.49
N ALA A 186 1.65 -15.89 -15.27
CA ALA A 186 1.89 -14.45 -15.35
C ALA A 186 0.62 -13.70 -15.79
N TYR A 187 0.26 -12.69 -14.99
CA TYR A 187 -0.95 -11.86 -15.18
C TYR A 187 -2.29 -12.57 -15.00
N ASP A 188 -2.32 -13.78 -14.49
CA ASP A 188 -3.56 -14.45 -14.14
C ASP A 188 -4.36 -13.68 -13.08
N GLU A 189 -3.69 -12.88 -12.24
CA GLU A 189 -4.39 -11.99 -11.30
C GLU A 189 -5.36 -11.03 -12.00
N ASP A 190 -5.22 -10.77 -13.29
CA ASP A 190 -6.18 -9.98 -14.08
C ASP A 190 -7.53 -10.72 -14.28
N ARG A 191 -7.49 -12.05 -14.28
CA ARG A 191 -8.63 -12.94 -14.55
C ARG A 191 -9.25 -13.50 -13.28
N ILE A 192 -8.57 -13.41 -12.15
CA ILE A 192 -9.09 -13.84 -10.86
C ILE A 192 -10.24 -12.91 -10.45
N HIS A 193 -11.36 -13.52 -10.02
CA HIS A 193 -12.48 -12.81 -9.40
C HIS A 193 -12.29 -12.69 -7.90
N GLU A 194 -12.02 -13.83 -7.23
CA GLU A 194 -11.82 -13.88 -5.78
C GLU A 194 -10.68 -14.82 -5.39
N LEU A 195 -10.04 -14.50 -4.26
CA LEU A 195 -9.13 -15.36 -3.52
C LEU A 195 -9.81 -15.72 -2.21
N ARG A 196 -9.94 -17.02 -1.90
CA ARG A 196 -10.64 -17.50 -0.71
C ARG A 196 -9.75 -18.37 0.17
N ALA A 197 -9.89 -18.22 1.48
CA ALA A 197 -9.22 -19.06 2.47
C ALA A 197 -10.08 -19.18 3.74
N GLY A 198 -10.76 -20.31 3.90
CA GLY A 198 -11.73 -20.49 4.98
C GLY A 198 -12.85 -19.46 4.93
N SER A 199 -13.00 -18.66 5.98
CA SER A 199 -13.99 -17.58 6.08
C SER A 199 -13.58 -16.30 5.34
N VAL A 200 -12.32 -16.20 4.89
CA VAL A 200 -11.79 -15.03 4.18
C VAL A 200 -12.17 -15.07 2.70
N THR A 201 -12.73 -13.97 2.21
CA THR A 201 -12.95 -13.71 0.78
C THR A 201 -12.39 -12.35 0.42
N LEU A 202 -11.42 -12.35 -0.49
CA LEU A 202 -10.79 -11.17 -1.07
C LEU A 202 -11.20 -11.06 -2.53
N ARG A 203 -11.85 -9.97 -2.92
CA ARG A 203 -12.33 -9.76 -4.30
C ARG A 203 -11.45 -8.81 -5.07
N ILE A 204 -11.00 -9.22 -6.23
CA ILE A 204 -10.28 -8.38 -7.18
C ILE A 204 -11.27 -7.49 -7.89
N VAL A 205 -11.04 -6.18 -7.84
CA VAL A 205 -12.01 -5.19 -8.34
C VAL A 205 -11.48 -4.33 -9.47
N LYS A 206 -10.17 -4.00 -9.46
CA LYS A 206 -9.63 -3.03 -10.42
C LYS A 206 -8.15 -3.28 -10.70
N PRO A 207 -7.69 -3.21 -11.96
CA PRO A 207 -6.26 -3.18 -12.26
C PRO A 207 -5.56 -2.02 -11.54
N CYS A 208 -4.38 -2.27 -10.98
CA CYS A 208 -3.59 -1.22 -10.35
C CYS A 208 -2.77 -0.46 -11.41
N MET A 209 -3.20 0.77 -11.72
CA MET A 209 -2.43 1.65 -12.60
C MET A 209 -1.20 2.16 -11.86
N ARG A 210 -0.04 1.95 -12.46
CA ARG A 210 1.25 2.26 -11.86
C ARG A 210 1.66 3.71 -12.11
N CYS A 211 2.27 4.32 -11.10
CA CYS A 211 2.81 5.67 -11.18
C CYS A 211 4.33 5.66 -10.99
N SER A 212 4.96 6.83 -11.06
CA SER A 212 6.42 6.96 -10.93
C SER A 212 7.01 6.51 -9.59
N ILE A 213 6.20 6.19 -8.55
CA ILE A 213 6.74 5.57 -7.33
C ILE A 213 7.48 4.27 -7.63
N THR A 214 7.03 3.51 -8.66
CA THR A 214 7.70 2.26 -9.05
C THR A 214 9.09 2.46 -9.63
N THR A 215 9.47 3.68 -10.03
CA THR A 215 10.83 4.02 -10.47
C THR A 215 11.76 4.38 -9.31
N THR A 216 11.25 4.50 -8.08
CA THR A 216 12.05 4.79 -6.89
C THR A 216 12.76 3.54 -6.38
N ASP A 217 14.07 3.57 -6.25
CA ASP A 217 14.82 2.55 -5.53
C ASP A 217 14.50 2.63 -4.04
N GLN A 218 13.89 1.56 -3.51
CA GLN A 218 13.42 1.54 -2.12
C GLN A 218 14.55 1.41 -1.10
N GLN A 219 15.74 0.99 -1.53
CA GLN A 219 16.92 0.88 -0.67
C GLN A 219 17.76 2.16 -0.68
N GLN A 220 17.77 2.89 -1.79
CA GLN A 220 18.53 4.13 -1.94
C GLN A 220 17.69 5.39 -1.69
N GLY A 221 16.35 5.28 -1.75
CA GLY A 221 15.46 6.44 -1.61
C GLY A 221 15.66 7.47 -2.72
N ALA A 222 15.95 7.01 -3.92
CA ALA A 222 16.21 7.83 -5.10
C ALA A 222 15.50 7.28 -6.33
N VAL A 223 15.18 8.14 -7.28
CA VAL A 223 14.64 7.72 -8.58
C VAL A 223 15.73 6.99 -9.36
N ASP A 224 15.43 5.78 -9.84
CA ASP A 224 16.34 4.89 -10.56
C ASP A 224 15.83 4.70 -12.01
N GLY A 225 15.96 5.76 -12.81
CA GLY A 225 15.58 5.76 -14.21
C GLY A 225 14.08 5.80 -14.48
N VAL A 226 13.65 5.17 -15.58
CA VAL A 226 12.27 5.20 -16.09
C VAL A 226 11.53 3.87 -15.95
N GLU A 227 12.28 2.82 -15.61
CA GLU A 227 11.71 1.48 -15.45
C GLU A 227 11.02 1.32 -14.07
N PRO A 228 9.99 0.50 -13.98
CA PRO A 228 9.42 -0.42 -15.00
C PRO A 228 8.39 0.22 -15.94
N LEU A 229 8.12 1.51 -15.83
CA LEU A 229 7.01 2.16 -16.53
C LEU A 229 7.18 2.14 -18.05
N GLN A 230 8.40 2.33 -18.53
CA GLN A 230 8.68 2.32 -19.97
C GLN A 230 8.41 0.93 -20.58
N THR A 231 8.93 -0.11 -19.97
CA THR A 231 8.71 -1.50 -20.41
C THR A 231 7.23 -1.87 -20.33
N LEU A 232 6.56 -1.62 -19.19
CA LEU A 232 5.14 -1.90 -19.01
C LEU A 232 4.26 -1.16 -20.03
N LYS A 233 4.62 0.06 -20.43
CA LYS A 233 3.88 0.83 -21.44
C LYS A 233 3.81 0.09 -22.78
N GLY A 234 4.81 -0.71 -23.13
CA GLY A 234 4.88 -1.44 -24.39
C GLY A 234 3.82 -2.54 -24.52
N TYR A 235 3.32 -3.13 -23.41
CA TYR A 235 2.41 -4.28 -23.46
C TYR A 235 1.32 -4.31 -22.39
N ARG A 236 1.38 -3.44 -21.37
CA ARG A 236 0.40 -3.36 -20.27
C ARG A 236 -0.36 -2.03 -20.21
N TYR A 237 -0.33 -1.25 -21.29
CA TYR A 237 -1.07 0.01 -21.34
C TYR A 237 -2.57 -0.24 -21.48
N ASN A 238 -3.34 0.19 -20.49
CA ASN A 238 -4.81 0.16 -20.52
C ASN A 238 -5.34 1.48 -21.07
N LYS A 239 -6.04 1.42 -22.21
CA LYS A 239 -6.56 2.60 -22.92
C LYS A 239 -7.71 3.27 -22.16
N GLU A 240 -8.57 2.48 -21.51
CA GLU A 240 -9.74 2.98 -20.76
C GLU A 240 -9.31 3.70 -19.49
N LEU A 241 -8.39 3.10 -18.73
CA LEU A 241 -7.85 3.66 -17.48
C LEU A 241 -6.69 4.63 -17.70
N ARG A 242 -6.24 4.79 -18.94
CA ARG A 242 -5.15 5.70 -19.37
C ARG A 242 -3.87 5.54 -18.56
N GLY A 243 -3.45 4.29 -18.34
CA GLY A 243 -2.28 4.00 -17.53
C GLY A 243 -1.72 2.60 -17.77
N VAL A 244 -0.54 2.32 -17.22
CA VAL A 244 0.08 1.01 -17.28
C VAL A 244 -0.35 0.18 -16.07
N GLY A 245 -0.91 -1.01 -16.31
CA GLY A 245 -1.41 -1.90 -15.26
C GLY A 245 -0.36 -2.91 -14.81
N PHE A 246 -0.18 -3.06 -13.49
CA PHE A 246 0.60 -4.16 -12.90
C PHE A 246 0.10 -4.45 -11.49
N GLY A 247 -0.42 -5.67 -11.29
CA GLY A 247 -1.12 -6.10 -10.10
C GLY A 247 -2.57 -5.61 -10.02
N GLN A 248 -3.29 -6.09 -9.02
CA GLN A 248 -4.72 -5.87 -8.87
C GLN A 248 -5.10 -5.27 -7.53
N ASN A 249 -5.98 -4.29 -7.54
CA ASN A 249 -6.63 -3.76 -6.35
C ASN A 249 -7.71 -4.73 -5.87
N VAL A 250 -7.74 -4.94 -4.56
CA VAL A 250 -8.55 -5.97 -3.92
C VAL A 250 -9.29 -5.37 -2.72
N ILE A 251 -10.51 -5.84 -2.50
CA ILE A 251 -11.34 -5.49 -1.33
C ILE A 251 -11.57 -6.71 -0.44
N VAL A 252 -11.82 -6.44 0.83
CA VAL A 252 -12.24 -7.44 1.81
C VAL A 252 -13.76 -7.59 1.71
N VAL A 253 -14.22 -8.80 1.35
CA VAL A 253 -15.65 -9.12 1.28
C VAL A 253 -16.11 -9.78 2.58
N SER A 254 -15.28 -10.70 3.13
CA SER A 254 -15.54 -11.37 4.41
C SER A 254 -14.23 -11.75 5.10
N GLY A 255 -14.31 -12.19 6.35
CA GLY A 255 -13.17 -12.67 7.13
C GLY A 255 -12.42 -11.56 7.87
N ALA A 256 -13.00 -10.37 8.06
CA ALA A 256 -12.42 -9.37 8.96
C ALA A 256 -12.26 -9.94 10.39
N GLY A 257 -11.07 -9.79 10.98
CA GLY A 257 -10.68 -10.41 12.24
C GLY A 257 -9.82 -11.67 12.07
N GLU A 258 -9.86 -12.33 10.93
CA GLU A 258 -9.07 -13.53 10.62
C GLU A 258 -7.58 -13.21 10.40
N MET A 259 -6.75 -14.25 10.51
CA MET A 259 -5.32 -14.17 10.27
C MET A 259 -4.96 -14.78 8.92
N LEU A 260 -4.36 -14.00 8.04
CA LEU A 260 -3.65 -14.51 6.87
C LEU A 260 -2.22 -14.90 7.25
N ARG A 261 -1.70 -15.97 6.61
CA ARG A 261 -0.35 -16.51 6.90
C ARG A 261 0.42 -16.76 5.61
N VAL A 262 1.70 -16.48 5.63
CA VAL A 262 2.61 -16.90 4.55
C VAL A 262 2.61 -18.43 4.47
N GLY A 263 2.57 -18.96 3.26
CA GLY A 263 2.40 -20.39 2.98
C GLY A 263 0.94 -20.87 2.92
N GLN A 264 -0.04 -20.00 3.24
CA GLN A 264 -1.45 -20.37 3.20
C GLN A 264 -1.93 -20.59 1.76
N ALA A 265 -2.67 -21.68 1.54
CA ALA A 265 -3.35 -21.92 0.27
C ALA A 265 -4.57 -21.00 0.10
N LEU A 266 -4.73 -20.46 -1.07
CA LEU A 266 -5.84 -19.62 -1.49
C LEU A 266 -6.58 -20.30 -2.64
N GLU A 267 -7.86 -20.61 -2.47
CA GLU A 267 -8.72 -21.02 -3.55
C GLU A 267 -8.90 -19.86 -4.54
N VAL A 268 -8.68 -20.14 -5.81
CA VAL A 268 -8.82 -19.15 -6.90
C VAL A 268 -10.19 -19.32 -7.55
N VAL A 269 -11.01 -18.27 -7.50
CA VAL A 269 -12.27 -18.18 -8.23
C VAL A 269 -12.04 -17.27 -9.44
N TRP A 270 -12.26 -17.80 -10.62
CA TRP A 270 -12.06 -17.07 -11.89
C TRP A 270 -13.27 -16.21 -12.25
N LYS A 271 -13.05 -15.15 -13.05
CA LYS A 271 -14.11 -14.34 -13.69
C LYS A 271 -14.88 -15.15 -14.72
#